data_11538ad247a04d9ecbff44dc0fc8522b
#
_entry.id   11538ad247a04d9ecbff44dc0fc8522b
#
_cell.length_a   1.000
_cell.length_b   1.000
_cell.length_c   1.000
_cell.angle_alpha   90.00
_cell.angle_beta   90.00
_cell.angle_gamma   90.00
#
_symmetry.space_group_name_H-M   'P 1'
#
loop_
_entity.id
_entity.type
_entity.pdbx_description
1 polymer ?
#
loop_
_entity_poly.entity_id
_entity_poly.type
_entity_poly.pdbx_seq_one_letter_code
_entity_poly.pdbx_strand_id
1 'polypeptide(L)'
;MFTEIKKCGYIFLVDRDKTSEYYAAHSICDCDGCQNFYRQIKGQFPELERFLAELGVDISRPDNIMWYDADNCIGYNPCYTVTGNIKAFGEHEMDFGYLNAVFYQGDDPTHDILNEQTEPYFVIEIFNITLPWIIDAPFPSTSIKKNFIVRLIDKIKNK
;
A
#
# COMPACT_ATOMS: atom_id res chain seq x y z
N MET A 1 -2.29 -14.21 -20.21
CA MET A 1 -1.08 -14.14 -21.07
C MET A 1 -0.08 -13.16 -20.47
N PHE A 2 1.19 -13.56 -20.39
CA PHE A 2 2.22 -12.69 -19.81
C PHE A 2 2.69 -11.62 -20.80
N THR A 3 2.81 -10.41 -20.31
CA THR A 3 3.36 -9.25 -21.03
C THR A 3 4.59 -8.74 -20.30
N GLU A 4 5.63 -8.41 -21.03
CA GLU A 4 6.84 -7.80 -20.47
C GLU A 4 6.67 -6.27 -20.40
N ILE A 5 6.86 -5.70 -19.23
CA ILE A 5 6.80 -4.26 -18.96
C ILE A 5 8.17 -3.82 -18.46
N LYS A 6 8.74 -2.79 -19.10
CA LYS A 6 10.03 -2.19 -18.71
C LYS A 6 9.83 -0.76 -18.22
N LYS A 7 10.32 -0.47 -17.01
CA LYS A 7 10.26 0.87 -16.44
C LYS A 7 11.37 1.09 -15.41
N CYS A 8 12.09 2.19 -15.53
CA CYS A 8 13.14 2.60 -14.58
C CYS A 8 14.16 1.50 -14.25
N GLY A 9 14.59 0.74 -15.24
CA GLY A 9 15.52 -0.39 -15.05
C GLY A 9 14.90 -1.69 -14.57
N TYR A 10 13.64 -1.68 -14.15
CA TYR A 10 12.88 -2.90 -13.83
C TYR A 10 12.35 -3.58 -15.09
N ILE A 11 12.30 -4.90 -15.04
CA ILE A 11 11.63 -5.73 -16.04
C ILE A 11 10.63 -6.64 -15.32
N PHE A 12 9.36 -6.38 -15.56
CA PHE A 12 8.24 -7.14 -15.02
C PHE A 12 7.66 -8.07 -16.08
N LEU A 13 7.35 -9.28 -15.70
CA LEU A 13 6.54 -10.20 -16.51
C LEU A 13 5.18 -10.31 -15.84
N VAL A 14 4.13 -9.78 -16.46
CA VAL A 14 2.83 -9.56 -15.82
C VAL A 14 1.72 -10.31 -16.57
N ASP A 15 0.89 -11.04 -15.84
CA ASP A 15 -0.42 -11.49 -16.32
C ASP A 15 -1.50 -10.49 -15.86
N ARG A 16 -1.77 -9.53 -16.72
CA ARG A 16 -2.68 -8.43 -16.42
C ARG A 16 -4.11 -8.90 -16.18
N ASP A 17 -4.57 -9.88 -16.93
CA ASP A 17 -5.96 -10.39 -16.83
C ASP A 17 -6.14 -11.09 -15.49
N LYS A 18 -5.23 -11.96 -15.09
CA LYS A 18 -5.23 -12.63 -13.79
C LYS A 18 -5.08 -11.63 -12.63
N THR A 19 -4.29 -10.58 -12.79
CA THR A 19 -4.18 -9.51 -11.80
C THR A 19 -5.51 -8.80 -11.63
N SER A 20 -6.18 -8.44 -12.73
CA SER A 20 -7.49 -7.77 -12.69
C SER A 20 -8.59 -8.68 -12.08
N GLU A 21 -8.57 -9.97 -12.40
CA GLU A 21 -9.47 -10.97 -11.81
C GLU A 21 -9.26 -11.09 -10.30
N TYR A 22 -8.01 -11.09 -9.84
CA TYR A 22 -7.67 -11.09 -8.42
C TYR A 22 -8.30 -9.90 -7.70
N TYR A 23 -8.17 -8.68 -8.24
CA TYR A 23 -8.78 -7.48 -7.64
C TYR A 23 -10.30 -7.47 -7.71
N ALA A 24 -10.91 -8.07 -8.71
CA ALA A 24 -12.36 -8.19 -8.80
C ALA A 24 -12.93 -9.11 -7.70
N ALA A 25 -12.18 -10.13 -7.31
CA ALA A 25 -12.58 -11.10 -6.28
C ALA A 25 -12.12 -10.73 -4.86
N HIS A 26 -11.10 -9.89 -4.72
CA HIS A 26 -10.49 -9.52 -3.45
C HIS A 26 -11.40 -8.68 -2.57
N SER A 27 -11.53 -9.04 -1.31
CA SER A 27 -12.24 -8.25 -0.30
C SER A 27 -11.35 -7.13 0.24
N ILE A 28 -11.95 -6.00 0.60
CA ILE A 28 -11.26 -4.85 1.16
C ILE A 28 -11.67 -4.63 2.63
N CYS A 29 -10.75 -4.05 3.41
CA CYS A 29 -11.00 -3.70 4.80
C CYS A 29 -12.08 -2.61 4.91
N ASP A 30 -12.95 -2.70 5.91
CA ASP A 30 -14.06 -1.77 6.16
C ASP A 30 -13.77 -0.76 7.29
N CYS A 31 -12.57 -0.75 7.88
CA CYS A 31 -12.24 0.20 8.93
C CYS A 31 -12.15 1.65 8.41
N ASP A 32 -12.34 2.62 9.30
CA ASP A 32 -12.40 4.04 8.94
C ASP A 32 -11.12 4.55 8.25
N GLY A 33 -9.95 4.09 8.70
CA GLY A 33 -8.66 4.46 8.09
C GLY A 33 -8.56 4.02 6.63
N CYS A 34 -8.96 2.78 6.34
CA CYS A 34 -8.99 2.25 4.98
C CYS A 34 -10.09 2.91 4.13
N GLN A 35 -11.27 3.15 4.69
CA GLN A 35 -12.35 3.86 3.99
C GLN A 35 -11.94 5.29 3.60
N ASN A 36 -11.20 5.97 4.46
CA ASN A 36 -10.65 7.29 4.15
C ASN A 36 -9.73 7.26 2.93
N PHE A 37 -8.90 6.23 2.81
CA PHE A 37 -8.03 6.01 1.65
C PHE A 37 -8.85 5.73 0.38
N TYR A 38 -9.77 4.77 0.42
CA TYR A 38 -10.53 4.35 -0.77
C TYR A 38 -11.34 5.47 -1.39
N ARG A 39 -11.89 6.38 -0.57
CA ARG A 39 -12.71 7.51 -1.05
C ARG A 39 -11.92 8.59 -1.75
N GLN A 40 -10.60 8.65 -1.58
CA GLN A 40 -9.77 9.76 -2.04
C GLN A 40 -8.74 9.39 -3.09
N ILE A 41 -8.23 8.14 -3.07
CA ILE A 41 -6.99 7.82 -3.78
C ILE A 41 -7.07 7.95 -5.30
N LYS A 42 -8.22 7.65 -5.92
CA LYS A 42 -8.40 7.75 -7.38
C LYS A 42 -8.23 9.21 -7.84
N GLY A 43 -7.40 9.40 -8.86
CA GLY A 43 -7.12 10.71 -9.44
C GLY A 43 -6.12 11.58 -8.66
N GLN A 44 -5.68 11.17 -7.47
CA GLN A 44 -4.72 11.95 -6.67
C GLN A 44 -3.29 11.87 -7.22
N PHE A 45 -2.91 10.72 -7.74
CA PHE A 45 -1.56 10.44 -8.25
C PHE A 45 -1.63 9.81 -9.65
N PRO A 46 -1.89 10.61 -10.69
CA PRO A 46 -2.20 10.09 -12.03
C PRO A 46 -1.11 9.21 -12.65
N GLU A 47 0.17 9.51 -12.39
CA GLU A 47 1.28 8.70 -12.92
C GLU A 47 1.36 7.33 -12.25
N LEU A 48 1.21 7.29 -10.92
CA LEU A 48 1.16 6.03 -10.18
C LEU A 48 -0.07 5.22 -10.58
N GLU A 49 -1.24 5.85 -10.63
CA GLU A 49 -2.49 5.18 -11.01
C GLU A 49 -2.40 4.56 -12.41
N ARG A 50 -1.82 5.29 -13.37
CA ARG A 50 -1.58 4.78 -14.72
C ARG A 50 -0.64 3.58 -14.72
N PHE A 51 0.46 3.66 -13.98
CA PHE A 51 1.41 2.56 -13.87
C PHE A 51 0.75 1.31 -13.26
N LEU A 52 0.03 1.46 -12.16
CA LEU A 52 -0.70 0.35 -11.53
C LEU A 52 -1.73 -0.27 -12.49
N ALA A 53 -2.46 0.57 -13.24
CA ALA A 53 -3.43 0.10 -14.24
C ALA A 53 -2.78 -0.67 -15.40
N GLU A 54 -1.56 -0.32 -15.81
CA GLU A 54 -0.78 -1.10 -16.79
C GLU A 54 -0.53 -2.53 -16.31
N LEU A 55 -0.41 -2.71 -14.99
CA LEU A 55 -0.21 -4.01 -14.34
C LEU A 55 -1.53 -4.77 -14.06
N GLY A 56 -2.68 -4.15 -14.32
CA GLY A 56 -4.00 -4.68 -14.00
C GLY A 56 -4.47 -4.43 -12.57
N VAL A 57 -3.79 -3.53 -11.85
CA VAL A 57 -4.07 -3.19 -10.45
C VAL A 57 -5.07 -2.04 -10.37
N ASP A 58 -6.08 -2.17 -9.51
CA ASP A 58 -6.95 -1.06 -9.10
C ASP A 58 -6.33 -0.37 -7.87
N ILE A 59 -5.90 0.88 -8.03
CA ILE A 59 -5.27 1.68 -6.96
C ILE A 59 -6.14 1.80 -5.70
N SER A 60 -7.46 1.72 -5.85
CA SER A 60 -8.40 1.85 -4.73
C SER A 60 -8.65 0.54 -3.96
N ARG A 61 -7.99 -0.56 -4.34
CA ARG A 61 -8.22 -1.89 -3.74
C ARG A 61 -6.92 -2.58 -3.32
N PRO A 62 -6.07 -1.94 -2.50
CA PRO A 62 -4.84 -2.58 -2.03
C PRO A 62 -5.14 -3.83 -1.18
N ASP A 63 -4.21 -4.78 -1.16
CA ASP A 63 -4.29 -5.97 -0.30
C ASP A 63 -4.20 -5.61 1.16
N ASN A 64 -3.30 -4.70 1.47
CA ASN A 64 -3.05 -4.22 2.82
C ASN A 64 -2.71 -2.75 2.79
N ILE A 65 -3.11 -2.03 3.84
CA ILE A 65 -2.75 -0.63 4.06
C ILE A 65 -2.23 -0.48 5.47
N MET A 66 -0.97 -0.08 5.61
CA MET A 66 -0.49 0.50 6.84
C MET A 66 -0.84 1.99 6.83
N TRP A 67 -1.47 2.49 7.90
CA TRP A 67 -1.77 3.91 8.03
C TRP A 67 -1.39 4.44 9.42
N TYR A 68 -1.05 5.72 9.49
CA TYR A 68 -0.54 6.38 10.68
C TYR A 68 -0.89 7.87 10.69
N ASP A 69 -0.87 8.48 11.88
CA ASP A 69 -1.06 9.92 12.05
C ASP A 69 0.18 10.67 11.49
N ALA A 70 -0.05 11.57 10.56
CA ALA A 70 0.96 12.39 9.88
C ALA A 70 0.62 13.88 10.01
N ASP A 71 0.64 14.41 11.23
CA ASP A 71 0.44 15.83 11.53
C ASP A 71 -0.81 16.44 10.88
N ASN A 72 -2.00 16.03 11.35
CA ASN A 72 -3.32 16.40 10.85
C ASN A 72 -3.73 15.81 9.50
N CYS A 73 -2.92 14.94 8.94
CA CYS A 73 -3.24 14.08 7.80
C CYS A 73 -3.04 12.62 8.19
N ILE A 74 -3.48 11.72 7.34
CA ILE A 74 -3.17 10.29 7.49
C ILE A 74 -2.11 9.90 6.46
N GLY A 75 -1.02 9.31 6.93
CA GLY A 75 -0.01 8.67 6.11
C GLY A 75 -0.45 7.25 5.76
N TYR A 76 -0.19 6.82 4.52
CA TYR A 76 -0.57 5.51 4.00
C TYR A 76 0.57 4.83 3.26
N ASN A 77 0.77 3.55 3.55
CA ASN A 77 1.65 2.67 2.80
C ASN A 77 0.82 1.47 2.31
N PRO A 78 0.16 1.59 1.15
CA PRO A 78 -0.59 0.48 0.57
C PRO A 78 0.32 -0.51 -0.13
N CYS A 79 -0.06 -1.80 -0.06
CA CYS A 79 0.57 -2.90 -0.78
C CYS A 79 -0.38 -3.45 -1.84
N TYR A 80 0.17 -3.75 -3.01
CA TYR A 80 -0.57 -4.32 -4.15
C TYR A 80 0.12 -5.57 -4.66
N THR A 81 -0.66 -6.61 -4.94
CA THR A 81 -0.19 -7.87 -5.54
C THR A 81 -0.38 -7.84 -7.05
N VAL A 82 0.62 -8.29 -7.79
CA VAL A 82 0.59 -8.45 -9.25
C VAL A 82 0.92 -9.88 -9.61
N THR A 83 0.07 -10.53 -10.39
CA THR A 83 0.35 -11.87 -10.91
C THR A 83 1.46 -11.82 -11.94
N GLY A 84 2.57 -12.48 -11.65
CA GLY A 84 3.75 -12.47 -12.49
C GLY A 84 5.05 -12.54 -11.71
N ASN A 85 6.12 -12.04 -12.33
CA ASN A 85 7.47 -12.08 -11.75
C ASN A 85 8.24 -10.80 -12.09
N ILE A 86 9.18 -10.44 -11.20
CA ILE A 86 10.21 -9.45 -11.50
C ILE A 86 11.40 -10.17 -12.13
N LYS A 87 11.65 -9.95 -13.41
CA LYS A 87 12.78 -10.53 -14.13
C LYS A 87 14.10 -9.81 -13.88
N ALA A 88 14.03 -8.51 -13.68
CA ALA A 88 15.18 -7.70 -13.30
C ALA A 88 14.73 -6.56 -12.40
N PHE A 89 15.49 -6.33 -11.34
CA PHE A 89 15.32 -5.19 -10.44
C PHE A 89 16.09 -3.99 -10.99
N GLY A 90 15.50 -2.79 -10.84
CA GLY A 90 16.21 -1.54 -11.05
C GLY A 90 17.26 -1.28 -9.98
N GLU A 91 18.18 -0.35 -10.24
CA GLU A 91 19.22 0.03 -9.28
C GLU A 91 18.66 0.84 -8.09
N HIS A 92 17.52 1.51 -8.30
CA HIS A 92 16.88 2.38 -7.31
C HIS A 92 15.39 2.09 -7.22
N GLU A 93 14.76 2.56 -6.15
CA GLU A 93 13.31 2.61 -6.02
C GLU A 93 12.71 3.40 -7.19
N MET A 94 11.45 3.10 -7.50
CA MET A 94 10.76 3.82 -8.57
C MET A 94 10.02 5.02 -7.99
N ASP A 95 10.33 6.21 -8.48
CA ASP A 95 9.74 7.46 -8.02
C ASP A 95 8.53 7.87 -8.87
N PHE A 96 7.50 8.37 -8.18
CA PHE A 96 6.33 9.03 -8.76
C PHE A 96 6.15 10.39 -8.07
N GLY A 97 6.98 11.36 -8.46
CA GLY A 97 7.09 12.62 -7.74
C GLY A 97 7.74 12.44 -6.38
N TYR A 98 7.00 12.70 -5.30
CA TYR A 98 7.47 12.46 -3.92
C TYR A 98 7.11 11.08 -3.37
N LEU A 99 6.35 10.27 -4.13
CA LEU A 99 6.03 8.89 -3.76
C LEU A 99 7.12 7.95 -4.22
N ASN A 100 7.38 6.92 -3.44
CA ASN A 100 8.31 5.85 -3.76
C ASN A 100 7.58 4.52 -3.87
N ALA A 101 7.88 3.74 -4.91
CA ALA A 101 7.43 2.37 -5.05
C ALA A 101 8.60 1.41 -4.87
N VAL A 102 8.41 0.43 -3.97
CA VAL A 102 9.35 -0.66 -3.71
C VAL A 102 8.71 -1.96 -4.14
N PHE A 103 9.51 -2.88 -4.68
CA PHE A 103 9.03 -4.12 -5.28
C PHE A 103 9.66 -5.32 -4.58
N TYR A 104 8.84 -6.34 -4.31
CA TYR A 104 9.26 -7.59 -3.68
C TYR A 104 8.76 -8.79 -4.47
N GLN A 105 9.61 -9.80 -4.68
CA GLN A 105 9.15 -11.10 -5.17
C GLN A 105 8.21 -11.74 -4.15
N GLY A 106 7.18 -12.45 -4.59
CA GLY A 106 6.19 -13.05 -3.70
C GLY A 106 6.72 -14.14 -2.77
N ASP A 107 7.88 -14.71 -3.08
CA ASP A 107 8.59 -15.69 -2.26
C ASP A 107 9.71 -15.08 -1.40
N ASP A 108 9.81 -13.75 -1.34
CA ASP A 108 10.81 -13.07 -0.51
C ASP A 108 10.50 -13.30 0.99
N PRO A 109 11.35 -14.06 1.72
CA PRO A 109 11.09 -14.41 3.12
C PRO A 109 11.24 -13.23 4.08
N THR A 110 11.74 -12.08 3.61
CA THR A 110 11.91 -10.87 4.43
C THR A 110 10.63 -10.03 4.49
N HIS A 111 9.63 -10.35 3.67
CA HIS A 111 8.36 -9.63 3.57
C HIS A 111 7.19 -10.61 3.69
N ASP A 112 6.52 -10.56 4.83
CA ASP A 112 5.29 -11.30 5.08
C ASP A 112 4.10 -10.44 4.66
N ILE A 113 3.73 -10.51 3.38
CA ILE A 113 2.62 -9.75 2.83
C ILE A 113 1.39 -10.63 2.79
N LEU A 114 0.39 -10.22 3.57
CA LEU A 114 -0.91 -10.88 3.59
C LEU A 114 -1.65 -10.62 2.27
N ASN A 115 -1.76 -11.66 1.45
CA ASN A 115 -2.62 -11.68 0.27
C ASN A 115 -3.24 -13.06 0.06
N GLU A 116 -4.18 -13.17 -0.86
CA GLU A 116 -4.88 -14.41 -1.19
C GLU A 116 -4.37 -15.04 -2.50
N GLN A 117 -3.22 -14.57 -3.01
CA GLN A 117 -2.70 -15.01 -4.29
C GLN A 117 -2.07 -16.42 -4.21
N THR A 118 -2.46 -17.30 -5.14
CA THR A 118 -1.96 -18.67 -5.27
C THR A 118 -1.04 -18.87 -6.49
N GLU A 119 -1.08 -17.95 -7.46
CA GLU A 119 -0.20 -17.93 -8.62
C GLU A 119 1.13 -17.25 -8.28
N PRO A 120 2.21 -17.44 -9.04
CA PRO A 120 3.42 -16.63 -8.87
C PRO A 120 3.10 -15.14 -8.97
N TYR A 121 3.58 -14.36 -8.00
CA TYR A 121 3.29 -12.94 -7.88
C TYR A 121 4.48 -12.15 -7.37
N PHE A 122 4.40 -10.85 -7.54
CA PHE A 122 5.23 -9.88 -6.84
C PHE A 122 4.35 -8.82 -6.17
N VAL A 123 4.94 -8.07 -5.27
CA VAL A 123 4.24 -7.06 -4.49
C VAL A 123 4.86 -5.69 -4.73
N ILE A 124 4.00 -4.68 -4.76
CA ILE A 124 4.36 -3.27 -4.83
C ILE A 124 3.93 -2.61 -3.53
N GLU A 125 4.86 -2.00 -2.82
CA GLU A 125 4.57 -1.17 -1.65
C GLU A 125 4.83 0.30 -2.00
N ILE A 126 3.85 1.17 -1.73
CA ILE A 126 3.95 2.60 -2.00
C ILE A 126 4.15 3.34 -0.70
N PHE A 127 5.12 4.25 -0.68
CA PHE A 127 5.45 5.08 0.48
C PHE A 127 5.13 6.55 0.25
N ASN A 128 4.96 7.28 1.35
CA ASN A 128 4.77 8.74 1.40
C ASN A 128 3.41 9.25 0.89
N ILE A 129 2.39 8.42 0.79
CA ILE A 129 1.03 8.92 0.53
C ILE A 129 0.52 9.59 1.81
N THR A 130 0.06 10.83 1.69
CA THR A 130 -0.63 11.57 2.77
C THR A 130 -1.95 12.11 2.25
N LEU A 131 -3.03 11.87 3.01
CA LEU A 131 -4.38 12.29 2.65
C LEU A 131 -5.06 12.96 3.86
N PRO A 132 -5.91 13.98 3.65
CA PRO A 132 -6.70 14.54 4.72
C PRO A 132 -7.71 13.52 5.26
N TRP A 133 -8.19 13.72 6.48
CA TRP A 133 -9.28 12.93 7.05
C TRP A 133 -10.63 13.50 6.60
N ILE A 134 -11.40 12.71 5.85
CA ILE A 134 -12.71 13.12 5.32
C ILE A 134 -13.87 12.24 5.78
N ILE A 135 -13.58 11.21 6.56
CA ILE A 135 -14.60 10.31 7.12
C ILE A 135 -15.35 11.02 8.24
N ASP A 136 -16.67 10.82 8.30
CA ASP A 136 -17.52 11.32 9.39
C ASP A 136 -17.36 10.43 10.65
N ALA A 137 -16.16 10.43 11.19
CA ALA A 137 -15.75 9.75 12.40
C ALA A 137 -14.61 10.54 13.06
N PRO A 138 -14.35 10.38 14.37
CA PRO A 138 -13.24 11.07 15.03
C PRO A 138 -11.91 10.78 14.35
N PHE A 139 -11.08 11.81 14.17
CA PHE A 139 -9.72 11.66 13.66
C PHE A 139 -8.96 10.64 14.54
N PRO A 140 -8.32 9.62 13.97
CA PRO A 140 -7.63 8.59 14.74
C PRO A 140 -6.34 9.15 15.35
N SER A 141 -6.47 9.92 16.43
CA SER A 141 -5.33 10.48 17.13
C SER A 141 -4.55 9.39 17.87
N THR A 142 -3.23 9.49 17.88
CA THR A 142 -2.31 8.66 18.67
C THR A 142 -2.41 8.89 20.18
N SER A 143 -3.55 9.40 20.68
CA SER A 143 -3.82 9.62 22.12
C SER A 143 -3.63 8.35 22.97
N ILE A 144 -3.65 7.16 22.37
CA ILE A 144 -3.33 5.89 23.05
C ILE A 144 -1.87 5.88 23.55
N LYS A 145 -0.92 6.45 22.81
CA LYS A 145 0.48 6.52 23.27
C LYS A 145 0.69 7.55 24.39
N LYS A 146 0.02 8.70 24.31
CA LYS A 146 0.08 9.71 25.40
C LYS A 146 -0.52 9.18 26.69
N ASN A 147 -1.67 8.54 26.64
CA ASN A 147 -2.32 7.97 27.82
C ASN A 147 -1.52 6.81 28.42
N PHE A 148 -0.85 6.01 27.61
CA PHE A 148 0.01 4.93 28.11
C PHE A 148 1.26 5.48 28.80
N ILE A 149 1.90 6.49 28.21
CA ILE A 149 3.10 7.14 28.79
C ILE A 149 2.71 7.90 30.08
N VAL A 150 1.61 8.64 30.11
CA VAL A 150 1.12 9.34 31.31
C VAL A 150 0.79 8.35 32.41
N ARG A 151 0.11 7.23 32.12
CA ARG A 151 -0.17 6.16 33.11
C ARG A 151 1.09 5.48 33.61
N LEU A 152 2.13 5.34 32.78
CA LEU A 152 3.42 4.80 33.19
C LEU A 152 4.15 5.75 34.15
N ILE A 153 4.14 7.06 33.83
CA ILE A 153 4.76 8.10 34.65
C ILE A 153 4.06 8.22 36.01
N ASP A 154 2.73 8.16 36.04
CA ASP A 154 1.95 8.21 37.28
C ASP A 154 2.20 6.99 38.17
N LYS A 155 2.39 5.79 37.58
CA LYS A 155 2.79 4.58 38.32
C LYS A 155 4.20 4.68 38.93
N ILE A 156 5.10 5.40 38.26
CA ILE A 156 6.48 5.58 38.76
C ILE A 156 6.54 6.64 39.87
N LYS A 157 5.71 7.69 39.82
CA LYS A 157 5.66 8.75 40.83
C LYS A 157 4.96 8.34 42.12
N ASN A 158 4.13 7.30 42.11
CA ASN A 158 3.38 6.81 43.28
C ASN A 158 4.00 5.56 43.94
N LYS A 159 5.29 5.30 43.68
CA LYS A 159 6.13 4.36 44.42
C LYS A 159 7.19 5.12 45.19
#